data_3c22ea16f9f4e15febf3ee50a742e74f
#
_entry.id   3c22ea16f9f4e15febf3ee50a742e74f
#
_cell.length_a   1.000
_cell.length_b   1.000
_cell.length_c   1.000
_cell.angle_alpha   90.00
_cell.angle_beta   90.00
_cell.angle_gamma   90.00
#
_symmetry.space_group_name_H-M   'P 1'
#
loop_
_entity.id
_entity.type
_entity.pdbx_description
1 polymer ?
#
loop_
_entity_poly.entity_id
_entity_poly.type
_entity_poly.pdbx_seq_one_letter_code
_entity_poly.pdbx_strand_id
1 'polypeptide(L)'
;MKILLVTRGSQGDIYPYLTITSALIKRGHQVTLNLPQIFEKEAKAYQLNYVLQDFDDIQGMVSKAGEKSEGAKPYLKWMRDVIDVQFKQLIPLLKEHDILIATNSEFAAASVADYCQKPFIRTAFAPFIPGRHIPVSYTHLRA
;
A
#
# COMPACT_ATOMS: atom_id res chain seq x y z
N MET A 1 15.66 8.71 11.10
CA MET A 1 14.95 9.07 9.87
C MET A 1 13.44 9.10 10.13
N LYS A 2 12.73 9.96 9.44
CA LYS A 2 11.26 9.96 9.40
C LYS A 2 10.80 9.15 8.17
N ILE A 3 10.11 8.06 8.40
CA ILE A 3 9.71 7.11 7.35
C ILE A 3 8.20 7.14 7.20
N LEU A 4 7.71 7.34 5.98
CA LEU A 4 6.31 7.16 5.63
C LEU A 4 6.13 5.76 5.02
N LEU A 5 5.38 4.90 5.70
CA LEU A 5 4.95 3.58 5.21
C LEU A 5 3.52 3.66 4.72
N VAL A 6 3.25 3.18 3.51
CA VAL A 6 1.92 3.23 2.93
C VAL A 6 1.52 1.85 2.41
N THR A 7 0.39 1.35 2.88
CA THR A 7 -0.12 0.04 2.48
C THR A 7 -1.63 0.07 2.33
N ARG A 8 -2.11 -0.68 1.35
CA ARG A 8 -3.52 -0.84 1.00
C ARG A 8 -3.78 -2.29 0.62
N GLY A 9 -4.94 -2.79 0.97
CA GLY A 9 -5.34 -4.13 0.56
C GLY A 9 -5.96 -4.93 1.69
N SER A 10 -5.76 -6.23 1.64
CA SER A 10 -6.27 -7.20 2.60
C SER A 10 -5.35 -7.34 3.83
N GLN A 11 -5.73 -8.22 4.75
CA GLN A 11 -4.89 -8.57 5.91
C GLN A 11 -3.47 -9.00 5.51
N GLY A 12 -3.33 -9.69 4.38
CA GLY A 12 -2.04 -10.13 3.86
C GLY A 12 -1.11 -8.98 3.47
N ASP A 13 -1.67 -7.83 3.12
CA ASP A 13 -0.90 -6.62 2.79
C ASP A 13 -0.60 -5.79 4.04
N ILE A 14 -1.49 -5.80 5.02
CA ILE A 14 -1.44 -4.92 6.20
C ILE A 14 -0.56 -5.49 7.31
N TYR A 15 -0.75 -6.76 7.71
CA TYR A 15 -0.02 -7.34 8.85
C TYR A 15 1.51 -7.32 8.69
N PRO A 16 2.09 -7.59 7.51
CA PRO A 16 3.53 -7.41 7.34
C PRO A 16 3.99 -5.98 7.61
N TYR A 17 3.18 -4.99 7.22
CA TYR A 17 3.51 -3.58 7.46
C TYR A 17 3.42 -3.18 8.93
N LEU A 18 2.47 -3.72 9.70
CA LEU A 18 2.44 -3.52 11.16
C LEU A 18 3.74 -4.01 11.80
N THR A 19 4.20 -5.18 11.38
CA THR A 19 5.45 -5.79 11.88
C THR A 19 6.68 -4.98 11.47
N ILE A 20 6.78 -4.59 10.20
CA ILE A 20 7.88 -3.77 9.67
C ILE A 20 7.93 -2.41 10.38
N THR A 21 6.77 -1.77 10.56
CA THR A 21 6.67 -0.50 11.30
C THR A 21 7.23 -0.63 12.70
N SER A 22 6.80 -1.66 13.44
CA SER A 22 7.29 -1.92 14.79
C SER A 22 8.80 -2.18 14.83
N ALA A 23 9.33 -2.92 13.86
CA ALA A 23 10.75 -3.22 13.75
C ALA A 23 11.60 -1.96 13.46
N LEU A 24 11.10 -1.07 12.60
CA LEU A 24 11.77 0.20 12.29
C LEU A 24 11.76 1.16 13.48
N ILE A 25 10.67 1.22 14.23
CA ILE A 25 10.57 2.02 15.47
C ILE A 25 11.59 1.50 16.49
N LYS A 26 11.71 0.19 16.69
CA LYS A 26 12.71 -0.42 17.59
C LYS A 26 14.14 -0.10 17.18
N ARG A 27 14.39 0.21 15.90
CA ARG A 27 15.70 0.66 15.39
C ARG A 27 15.92 2.17 15.49
N GLY A 28 15.01 2.89 16.16
CA GLY A 28 15.14 4.33 16.40
C GLY A 28 14.63 5.23 15.28
N HIS A 29 13.86 4.70 14.32
CA HIS A 29 13.22 5.51 13.30
C HIS A 29 11.88 6.07 13.78
N GLN A 30 11.53 7.26 13.31
CA GLN A 30 10.17 7.80 13.43
C GLN A 30 9.37 7.32 12.24
N VAL A 31 8.34 6.52 12.46
CA VAL A 31 7.57 5.90 11.39
C VAL A 31 6.11 6.32 11.50
N THR A 32 5.54 6.76 10.38
CA THR A 32 4.12 6.99 10.22
C THR A 32 3.57 5.96 9.24
N LEU A 33 2.55 5.21 9.66
CA LEU A 33 1.87 4.21 8.83
C LEU A 33 0.58 4.80 8.26
N ASN A 34 0.46 4.87 6.94
CA ASN A 34 -0.78 5.21 6.26
C ASN A 34 -1.46 3.90 5.81
N LEU A 35 -2.66 3.64 6.35
CA LEU A 35 -3.37 2.38 6.18
C LEU A 35 -4.89 2.59 6.06
N PRO A 36 -5.64 1.59 5.52
CA PRO A 36 -7.09 1.65 5.42
C PRO A 36 -7.78 1.79 6.78
N GLN A 37 -8.90 2.48 6.81
CA GLN A 37 -9.68 2.76 8.04
C GLN A 37 -10.11 1.49 8.78
N ILE A 38 -10.40 0.41 8.05
CA ILE A 38 -10.85 -0.87 8.64
C ILE A 38 -9.79 -1.52 9.55
N PHE A 39 -8.52 -1.13 9.43
CA PHE A 39 -7.39 -1.65 10.22
C PHE A 39 -6.91 -0.68 11.31
N GLU A 40 -7.71 0.33 11.64
CA GLU A 40 -7.35 1.29 12.69
C GLU A 40 -7.14 0.62 14.07
N LYS A 41 -7.96 -0.40 14.38
CA LYS A 41 -7.86 -1.13 15.64
C LYS A 41 -6.51 -1.83 15.79
N GLU A 42 -6.01 -2.41 14.71
CA GLU A 42 -4.72 -3.07 14.65
C GLU A 42 -3.58 -2.07 14.86
N ALA A 43 -3.61 -0.94 14.18
CA ALA A 43 -2.61 0.11 14.36
C ALA A 43 -2.57 0.63 15.81
N LYS A 44 -3.73 0.79 16.45
CA LYS A 44 -3.84 1.15 17.87
C LYS A 44 -3.28 0.07 18.79
N ALA A 45 -3.59 -1.21 18.51
CA ALA A 45 -3.10 -2.33 19.32
C ALA A 45 -1.57 -2.44 19.28
N TYR A 46 -0.95 -2.10 18.16
CA TYR A 46 0.51 -2.03 18.00
C TYR A 46 1.12 -0.71 18.48
N GLN A 47 0.31 0.22 18.99
CA GLN A 47 0.74 1.55 19.47
C GLN A 47 1.54 2.34 18.42
N LEU A 48 1.13 2.25 17.16
CA LEU A 48 1.81 2.90 16.06
C LEU A 48 1.35 4.35 15.88
N ASN A 49 2.22 5.20 15.32
CA ASN A 49 1.81 6.46 14.74
C ASN A 49 1.23 6.18 13.34
N TYR A 50 -0.02 6.57 13.10
CA TYR A 50 -0.71 6.25 11.87
C TYR A 50 -1.57 7.40 11.35
N VAL A 51 -1.85 7.35 10.04
CA VAL A 51 -2.80 8.21 9.34
C VAL A 51 -3.72 7.30 8.55
N LEU A 52 -5.02 7.49 8.69
CA LEU A 52 -6.01 6.71 7.95
C LEU A 52 -6.12 7.21 6.51
N GLN A 53 -6.33 6.29 5.58
CA GLN A 53 -6.57 6.61 4.19
C GLN A 53 -7.95 7.22 4.00
N ASP A 54 -8.04 8.27 3.18
CA ASP A 54 -9.29 8.98 2.94
C ASP A 54 -10.28 8.16 2.10
N PHE A 55 -9.76 7.23 1.29
CA PHE A 55 -10.56 6.36 0.42
C PHE A 55 -9.97 4.96 0.37
N ASP A 56 -10.80 3.97 0.67
CA ASP A 56 -10.48 2.56 0.51
C ASP A 56 -11.75 1.71 0.39
N ASP A 57 -12.35 1.69 -0.78
CA ASP A 57 -13.52 0.85 -1.09
C ASP A 57 -13.12 -0.44 -1.84
N ILE A 58 -12.14 -1.16 -1.31
CA ILE A 58 -11.73 -2.46 -1.85
C ILE A 58 -12.89 -3.47 -1.83
N GLN A 59 -13.67 -3.50 -0.76
CA GLN A 59 -14.79 -4.43 -0.64
C GLN A 59 -15.89 -4.13 -1.66
N GLY A 60 -16.23 -2.85 -1.85
CA GLY A 60 -17.16 -2.43 -2.88
C GLY A 60 -16.67 -2.73 -4.30
N MET A 61 -15.37 -2.59 -4.54
CA MET A 61 -14.75 -2.94 -5.82
C MET A 61 -14.81 -4.45 -6.08
N VAL A 62 -14.46 -5.29 -5.11
CA VAL A 62 -14.46 -6.76 -5.25
C VAL A 62 -15.88 -7.29 -5.46
N SER A 63 -16.89 -6.77 -4.74
CA SER A 63 -18.28 -7.19 -4.92
C SER A 63 -18.79 -6.88 -6.32
N LYS A 64 -18.49 -5.68 -6.84
CA LYS A 64 -18.90 -5.26 -8.21
C LYS A 64 -18.14 -6.01 -9.31
N ALA A 65 -16.87 -6.32 -9.11
CA ALA A 65 -16.07 -7.09 -10.05
C ALA A 65 -16.57 -8.55 -10.21
N GLY A 66 -17.30 -9.06 -9.21
CA GLY A 66 -17.96 -10.36 -9.28
C GLY A 66 -19.23 -10.38 -10.13
N GLU A 67 -19.81 -9.23 -10.47
CA GLU A 67 -20.95 -9.12 -11.37
C GLU A 67 -20.48 -9.22 -12.83
N LYS A 68 -20.79 -10.33 -13.46
CA LYS A 68 -20.34 -10.69 -14.84
C LYS A 68 -20.65 -9.65 -15.93
N SER A 69 -21.49 -8.66 -15.67
CA SER A 69 -21.94 -7.68 -16.67
C SER A 69 -21.03 -6.47 -16.85
N GLU A 70 -20.16 -6.13 -15.90
CA GLU A 70 -19.39 -4.87 -15.91
C GLU A 70 -17.92 -5.02 -16.31
N GLY A 71 -17.36 -6.24 -16.34
CA GLY A 71 -15.99 -6.51 -16.74
C GLY A 71 -14.95 -5.76 -15.87
N ALA A 72 -13.95 -5.16 -16.51
CA ALA A 72 -12.86 -4.45 -15.83
C ALA A 72 -13.20 -3.00 -15.40
N LYS A 73 -14.35 -2.45 -15.80
CA LYS A 73 -14.70 -1.04 -15.57
C LYS A 73 -14.71 -0.63 -14.09
N PRO A 74 -15.28 -1.43 -13.15
CA PRO A 74 -15.26 -1.08 -11.73
C PRO A 74 -13.84 -0.98 -11.17
N TYR A 75 -12.96 -1.88 -11.59
CA TYR A 75 -11.55 -1.89 -11.18
C TYR A 75 -10.80 -0.66 -11.69
N LEU A 76 -10.97 -0.29 -12.96
CA LEU A 76 -10.35 0.89 -13.54
C LEU A 76 -10.84 2.19 -12.88
N LYS A 77 -12.14 2.26 -12.56
CA LYS A 77 -12.69 3.38 -11.81
C LYS A 77 -12.07 3.48 -10.42
N TRP A 78 -12.05 2.36 -9.68
CA TRP A 78 -11.44 2.28 -8.37
C TRP A 78 -9.96 2.69 -8.40
N MET A 79 -9.16 2.20 -9.36
CA MET A 79 -7.76 2.60 -9.51
C MET A 79 -7.61 4.11 -9.68
N ARG A 80 -8.45 4.74 -10.50
CA ARG A 80 -8.42 6.20 -10.72
C ARG A 80 -8.71 6.94 -9.43
N ASP A 81 -9.78 6.56 -8.73
CA ASP A 81 -10.19 7.19 -7.47
C ASP A 81 -9.07 7.05 -6.41
N VAL A 82 -8.43 5.88 -6.33
CA VAL A 82 -7.28 5.64 -5.45
C VAL A 82 -6.10 6.54 -5.80
N ILE A 83 -5.75 6.66 -7.09
CA ILE A 83 -4.64 7.51 -7.55
C ILE A 83 -4.87 8.97 -7.17
N ASP A 84 -6.08 9.49 -7.41
CA ASP A 84 -6.44 10.88 -7.09
C ASP A 84 -6.30 11.17 -5.58
N VAL A 85 -6.77 10.24 -4.74
CA VAL A 85 -6.64 10.38 -3.29
C VAL A 85 -5.19 10.26 -2.83
N GLN A 86 -4.42 9.35 -3.42
CA GLN A 86 -3.00 9.20 -3.11
C GLN A 86 -2.21 10.49 -3.36
N PHE A 87 -2.42 11.15 -4.50
CA PHE A 87 -1.76 12.44 -4.76
C PHE A 87 -2.14 13.49 -3.72
N LYS A 88 -3.42 13.60 -3.39
CA LYS A 88 -3.92 14.59 -2.42
C LYS A 88 -3.39 14.34 -1.00
N GLN A 89 -3.37 13.09 -0.56
CA GLN A 89 -3.03 12.74 0.81
C GLN A 89 -1.52 12.52 1.02
N LEU A 90 -0.84 11.84 0.09
CA LEU A 90 0.56 11.46 0.30
C LEU A 90 1.54 12.60 0.09
N ILE A 91 1.26 13.57 -0.79
CA ILE A 91 2.17 14.70 -1.02
C ILE A 91 2.42 15.50 0.26
N PRO A 92 1.39 15.99 0.99
CA PRO A 92 1.63 16.72 2.23
C PRO A 92 2.29 15.84 3.30
N LEU A 93 1.90 14.57 3.42
CA LEU A 93 2.52 13.65 4.37
C LEU A 93 4.00 13.42 4.05
N LEU A 94 4.35 13.16 2.79
CA LEU A 94 5.74 12.85 2.42
C LEU A 94 6.68 14.05 2.56
N LYS A 95 6.18 15.28 2.45
CA LYS A 95 6.99 16.47 2.71
C LYS A 95 7.57 16.52 4.13
N GLU A 96 6.86 15.95 5.09
CA GLU A 96 7.27 15.87 6.49
C GLU A 96 8.15 14.64 6.81
N HIS A 97 8.41 13.79 5.80
CA HIS A 97 9.18 12.56 5.93
C HIS A 97 10.40 12.55 5.01
N ASP A 98 11.36 11.67 5.31
CA ASP A 98 12.62 11.55 4.57
C ASP A 98 12.54 10.56 3.42
N ILE A 99 11.69 9.54 3.53
CA ILE A 99 11.55 8.44 2.58
C ILE A 99 10.12 7.90 2.57
N LEU A 100 9.70 7.42 1.39
CA LEU A 100 8.45 6.70 1.18
C LEU A 100 8.71 5.21 0.95
N ILE A 101 8.00 4.36 1.68
CA ILE A 101 7.96 2.91 1.45
C ILE A 101 6.51 2.51 1.20
N ALA A 102 6.22 1.87 0.07
CA ALA A 102 4.84 1.54 -0.29
C ALA A 102 4.68 0.17 -0.95
N THR A 103 3.49 -0.41 -0.81
CA THR A 103 3.11 -1.65 -1.51
C THR A 103 2.81 -1.41 -2.98
N ASN A 104 2.66 -2.50 -3.75
CA ASN A 104 2.30 -2.43 -5.16
C ASN A 104 0.91 -1.83 -5.42
N SER A 105 0.00 -1.88 -4.45
CA SER A 105 -1.34 -1.31 -4.54
C SER A 105 -1.36 0.22 -4.45
N GLU A 106 -0.24 0.82 -4.09
CA GLU A 106 -0.08 2.27 -4.02
C GLU A 106 0.44 2.80 -5.36
N PHE A 107 -0.48 2.92 -6.33
CA PHE A 107 -0.17 3.18 -7.75
C PHE A 107 0.55 4.50 -7.97
N ALA A 108 0.18 5.55 -7.25
CA ALA A 108 0.75 6.89 -7.36
C ALA A 108 2.04 7.09 -6.53
N ALA A 109 2.41 6.14 -5.66
CA ALA A 109 3.47 6.34 -4.68
C ALA A 109 4.82 6.73 -5.29
N ALA A 110 5.25 6.08 -6.38
CA ALA A 110 6.48 6.43 -7.07
C ALA A 110 6.45 7.86 -7.62
N SER A 111 5.34 8.25 -8.27
CA SER A 111 5.17 9.59 -8.81
C SER A 111 5.10 10.68 -7.73
N VAL A 112 4.49 10.35 -6.58
CA VAL A 112 4.48 11.24 -5.41
C VAL A 112 5.90 11.43 -4.86
N ALA A 113 6.68 10.35 -4.77
CA ALA A 113 8.06 10.41 -4.31
C ALA A 113 8.94 11.25 -5.25
N ASP A 114 8.81 11.06 -6.56
CA ASP A 114 9.50 11.85 -7.58
C ASP A 114 9.12 13.33 -7.49
N TYR A 115 7.84 13.62 -7.37
CA TYR A 115 7.35 15.00 -7.21
C TYR A 115 7.91 15.69 -5.96
N CYS A 116 7.98 14.95 -4.84
CA CYS A 116 8.52 15.44 -3.59
C CYS A 116 10.05 15.38 -3.53
N GLN A 117 10.72 14.84 -4.53
CA GLN A 117 12.18 14.59 -4.56
C GLN A 117 12.66 13.78 -3.34
N LYS A 118 11.90 12.74 -2.98
CA LYS A 118 12.21 11.86 -1.86
C LYS A 118 12.54 10.44 -2.33
N PRO A 119 13.44 9.73 -1.65
CA PRO A 119 13.70 8.32 -1.91
C PRO A 119 12.43 7.47 -1.81
N PHE A 120 12.32 6.45 -2.67
CA PHE A 120 11.19 5.55 -2.72
C PHE A 120 11.63 4.08 -2.70
N ILE A 121 10.99 3.28 -1.85
CA ILE A 121 11.15 1.82 -1.83
C ILE A 121 9.79 1.20 -2.09
N ARG A 122 9.71 0.41 -3.16
CA ARG A 122 8.53 -0.43 -3.43
C ARG A 122 8.73 -1.80 -2.79
N THR A 123 7.72 -2.29 -2.09
CA THR A 123 7.69 -3.64 -1.54
C THR A 123 6.64 -4.48 -2.24
N ALA A 124 6.91 -5.77 -2.36
CA ALA A 124 5.99 -6.75 -2.91
C ALA A 124 6.00 -8.00 -2.02
N PHE A 125 4.84 -8.45 -1.58
CA PHE A 125 4.68 -9.67 -0.79
C PHE A 125 4.40 -10.90 -1.66
N ALA A 126 4.21 -10.68 -2.97
CA ALA A 126 4.05 -11.71 -3.97
C ALA A 126 4.80 -11.30 -5.24
N PRO A 127 5.18 -12.24 -6.11
CA PRO A 127 5.94 -11.95 -7.32
C PRO A 127 5.05 -11.30 -8.40
N PHE A 128 4.66 -10.05 -8.17
CA PHE A 128 3.90 -9.23 -9.13
C PHE A 128 4.76 -8.53 -10.18
N ILE A 129 6.07 -8.69 -10.11
CA ILE A 129 6.97 -8.05 -11.07
C ILE A 129 7.17 -9.00 -12.24
N PRO A 130 6.72 -8.64 -13.46
CA PRO A 130 7.06 -9.41 -14.65
C PRO A 130 8.58 -9.43 -14.82
N GLY A 131 9.19 -10.56 -14.63
CA GLY A 131 10.63 -10.77 -14.81
C GLY A 131 10.89 -12.00 -15.66
N ARG A 132 12.02 -12.02 -16.37
CA ARG A 132 12.45 -13.19 -17.15
C ARG A 132 12.70 -14.42 -16.27
N HIS A 133 12.78 -14.23 -14.96
CA HIS A 133 13.04 -15.28 -13.97
C HIS A 133 11.98 -15.19 -12.87
N ILE A 134 10.71 -15.46 -13.22
CA ILE A 134 9.72 -15.78 -12.19
C ILE A 134 10.18 -17.11 -11.58
N PRO A 135 10.43 -17.17 -10.26
CA PRO A 135 10.79 -18.44 -9.63
C PRO A 135 9.72 -19.47 -9.96
N VAL A 136 10.17 -20.64 -10.37
CA VAL A 136 9.40 -21.75 -10.93
C VAL A 136 8.42 -22.38 -9.93
N SER A 137 8.25 -21.84 -8.74
CA SER A 137 7.29 -22.30 -7.72
C SER A 137 5.85 -22.40 -8.22
N TYR A 138 5.50 -21.65 -9.26
CA TYR A 138 4.18 -21.76 -9.92
C TYR A 138 4.06 -22.88 -10.95
N THR A 139 5.16 -23.48 -11.38
CA THR A 139 5.12 -24.59 -12.34
C THR A 139 4.81 -25.93 -11.70
N HIS A 140 4.88 -26.04 -10.38
CA HIS A 140 4.53 -27.27 -9.65
C HIS A 140 3.03 -27.44 -9.43
N LEU A 141 2.20 -26.48 -9.82
CA LEU A 141 0.75 -26.59 -9.81
C LEU A 141 0.19 -27.25 -11.08
N ARG A 142 1.05 -27.74 -11.96
CA ARG A 142 0.68 -28.57 -13.13
C ARG A 142 1.14 -30.03 -12.94
N ALA A 143 0.59 -30.63 -11.96
CA ALA A 143 0.54 -32.09 -11.90
C ALA A 143 -0.92 -32.52 -11.84
#